data_03aab42110f896ec074b6b47842d41ae
#
_entry.id   03aab42110f896ec074b6b47842d41ae
#
_cell.length_a   1.000
_cell.length_b   1.000
_cell.length_c   1.000
_cell.angle_alpha   90.00
_cell.angle_beta   90.00
_cell.angle_gamma   90.00
#
_symmetry.space_group_name_H-M   'P 1'
#
loop_
_entity.id
_entity.type
_entity.pdbx_description
1 polymer ?
#
loop_
_entity_poly.entity_id
_entity_poly.type
_entity_poly.pdbx_seq_one_letter_code
_entity_poly.pdbx_strand_id
1 'polypeptide(L)'
;MKFAHIADCHIGGWTEPKMKQLGIDAFNRAVEICISEKVDFVLIAGDLFNTAIPQIELIRDTVSALKKLKDNNIKVYTIAGSHDFSPSGKTMLEVLEKAGLTRDVFRVENNKLMLTLHGSAKITGMLGRKGGLESEDYKNIQTSHLSNELGYKIFMFHSAIDELKPKDMQDMDSMP
;
A
#
# COMPACT_ATOMS: atom_id res chain seq x y z
N MET A 1 -11.01 17.68 1.18
CA MET A 1 -10.61 16.27 1.14
C MET A 1 -9.37 16.11 2.00
N LYS A 2 -9.40 15.17 2.94
CA LYS A 2 -8.34 14.87 3.90
C LYS A 2 -8.10 13.36 3.83
N PHE A 3 -6.86 12.92 3.72
CA PHE A 3 -6.55 11.49 3.70
C PHE A 3 -5.34 11.18 4.58
N ALA A 4 -5.21 9.93 4.99
CA ALA A 4 -4.02 9.42 5.66
C ALA A 4 -3.18 8.62 4.68
N HIS A 5 -1.86 8.72 4.81
CA HIS A 5 -0.88 7.91 4.08
C HIS A 5 -0.08 7.10 5.09
N ILE A 6 -0.09 5.80 4.93
CA ILE A 6 0.60 4.82 5.77
C ILE A 6 1.46 3.95 4.82
N ALA A 7 2.66 3.59 5.25
CA ALA A 7 3.55 2.67 4.54
C ALA A 7 4.36 1.86 5.55
N ASP A 8 4.93 0.76 5.11
CA ASP A 8 5.94 -0.01 5.85
C ASP A 8 5.47 -0.43 7.26
N CYS A 9 4.23 -0.89 7.37
CA CYS A 9 3.69 -1.36 8.65
C CYS A 9 4.39 -2.63 9.13
N HIS A 10 4.84 -3.48 8.21
CA HIS A 10 5.53 -4.74 8.47
C HIS A 10 4.89 -5.54 9.60
N ILE A 11 3.55 -5.67 9.59
CA ILE A 11 2.83 -6.43 10.62
C ILE A 11 3.37 -7.87 10.63
N GLY A 12 3.95 -8.26 11.79
CA GLY A 12 4.62 -9.55 11.95
C GLY A 12 6.12 -9.54 11.64
N GLY A 13 6.75 -8.38 11.46
CA GLY A 13 8.17 -8.23 11.17
C GLY A 13 9.11 -8.62 12.34
N TRP A 14 8.58 -8.68 13.56
CA TRP A 14 9.37 -8.97 14.74
C TRP A 14 9.06 -10.36 15.28
N THR A 15 10.09 -11.09 15.69
CA THR A 15 9.96 -12.40 16.36
C THR A 15 9.80 -12.24 17.87
N GLU A 16 10.37 -11.18 18.47
CA GLU A 16 10.23 -10.89 19.89
C GLU A 16 8.79 -10.47 20.19
N PRO A 17 8.09 -11.13 21.17
CA PRO A 17 6.65 -10.94 21.37
C PRO A 17 6.22 -9.51 21.67
N LYS A 18 7.01 -8.76 22.46
CA LYS A 18 6.70 -7.36 22.79
C LYS A 18 6.79 -6.45 21.57
N MET A 19 7.81 -6.64 20.75
CA MET A 19 7.98 -5.87 19.51
C MET A 19 6.90 -6.20 18.48
N LYS A 20 6.54 -7.49 18.37
CA LYS A 20 5.42 -7.94 17.54
C LYS A 20 4.11 -7.28 17.94
N GLN A 21 3.82 -7.23 19.25
CA GLN A 21 2.62 -6.58 19.76
C GLN A 21 2.65 -5.07 19.51
N LEU A 22 3.80 -4.42 19.70
CA LEU A 22 3.96 -2.99 19.46
C LEU A 22 3.64 -2.60 18.00
N GLY A 23 4.04 -3.43 17.02
CA GLY A 23 3.70 -3.21 15.60
C GLY A 23 2.19 -3.23 15.36
N ILE A 24 1.49 -4.20 15.99
CA ILE A 24 0.01 -4.30 15.91
C ILE A 24 -0.64 -3.08 16.58
N ASP A 25 -0.15 -2.70 17.76
CA ASP A 25 -0.68 -1.56 18.51
C ASP A 25 -0.49 -0.24 17.76
N ALA A 26 0.68 -0.06 17.11
CA ALA A 26 0.97 1.10 16.27
C ALA A 26 -0.01 1.20 15.09
N PHE A 27 -0.28 0.08 14.40
CA PHE A 27 -1.26 0.05 13.31
C PHE A 27 -2.67 0.35 13.81
N ASN A 28 -3.10 -0.26 14.93
CA ASN A 28 -4.39 0.05 15.55
C ASN A 28 -4.50 1.54 15.91
N ARG A 29 -3.44 2.11 16.46
CA ARG A 29 -3.40 3.53 16.80
C ARG A 29 -3.53 4.43 15.58
N ALA A 30 -2.86 4.09 14.48
CA ALA A 30 -3.00 4.82 13.22
C ALA A 30 -4.44 4.79 12.71
N VAL A 31 -5.11 3.63 12.78
CA VAL A 31 -6.53 3.48 12.43
C VAL A 31 -7.43 4.36 13.30
N GLU A 32 -7.21 4.39 14.61
CA GLU A 32 -7.97 5.25 15.53
C GLU A 32 -7.79 6.73 15.21
N ILE A 33 -6.57 7.15 14.89
CA ILE A 33 -6.28 8.52 14.44
C ILE A 33 -7.06 8.84 13.16
N CYS A 34 -7.05 7.94 12.16
CA CYS A 34 -7.80 8.14 10.93
C CYS A 34 -9.29 8.37 11.18
N ILE A 35 -9.88 7.60 12.11
CA ILE A 35 -11.30 7.72 12.48
C ILE A 35 -11.56 9.04 13.22
N SER A 36 -10.75 9.36 14.24
CA SER A 36 -10.91 10.58 15.02
C SER A 36 -10.74 11.85 14.19
N GLU A 37 -9.80 11.81 13.24
CA GLU A 37 -9.53 12.91 12.31
C GLU A 37 -10.52 12.97 11.14
N LYS A 38 -11.43 12.01 11.04
CA LYS A 38 -12.46 11.91 10.01
C LYS A 38 -11.87 12.05 8.60
N VAL A 39 -10.84 11.24 8.32
CA VAL A 39 -10.25 11.23 6.98
C VAL A 39 -11.25 10.68 5.96
N ASP A 40 -11.21 11.17 4.73
CA ASP A 40 -12.08 10.69 3.65
C ASP A 40 -11.68 9.28 3.20
N PHE A 41 -10.37 8.98 3.22
CA PHE A 41 -9.82 7.67 2.88
C PHE A 41 -8.41 7.49 3.44
N VAL A 42 -7.92 6.25 3.39
CA VAL A 42 -6.56 5.86 3.78
C VAL A 42 -5.84 5.26 2.56
N LEU A 43 -4.56 5.62 2.40
CA LEU A 43 -3.63 5.01 1.46
C LEU A 43 -2.66 4.14 2.25
N ILE A 44 -2.48 2.88 1.84
CA ILE A 44 -1.43 1.99 2.37
C ILE A 44 -0.47 1.69 1.20
N ALA A 45 0.68 2.35 1.24
CA ALA A 45 1.64 2.36 0.14
C ALA A 45 2.71 1.26 0.30
N GLY A 46 2.28 0.01 0.38
CA GLY A 46 3.14 -1.17 0.44
C GLY A 46 3.53 -1.61 1.84
N ASP A 47 3.96 -2.85 1.92
CA ASP A 47 4.48 -3.54 3.09
C ASP A 47 3.56 -3.46 4.33
N LEU A 48 2.26 -3.74 4.09
CA LEU A 48 1.30 -3.88 5.18
C LEU A 48 1.69 -5.06 6.08
N PHE A 49 2.02 -6.20 5.48
CA PHE A 49 2.52 -7.36 6.19
C PHE A 49 4.01 -7.59 5.91
N ASN A 50 4.69 -8.23 6.84
CA ASN A 50 6.10 -8.61 6.64
C ASN A 50 6.29 -9.82 5.71
N THR A 51 5.21 -10.50 5.34
CA THR A 51 5.20 -11.64 4.40
C THR A 51 3.89 -11.69 3.64
N ALA A 52 3.91 -12.19 2.41
CA ALA A 52 2.72 -12.31 1.56
C ALA A 52 1.62 -13.23 2.17
N ILE A 53 2.02 -14.16 3.03
CA ILE A 53 1.12 -15.08 3.77
C ILE A 53 1.46 -14.98 5.26
N PRO A 54 0.84 -14.06 6.01
CA PRO A 54 1.08 -13.86 7.43
C PRO A 54 0.44 -14.97 8.29
N GLN A 55 0.82 -15.02 9.57
CA GLN A 55 0.17 -15.86 10.57
C GLN A 55 -1.29 -15.44 10.76
N ILE A 56 -2.16 -16.42 11.06
CA ILE A 56 -3.62 -16.21 11.12
C ILE A 56 -4.04 -15.18 12.18
N GLU A 57 -3.32 -15.11 13.29
CA GLU A 57 -3.57 -14.15 14.38
C GLU A 57 -3.36 -12.71 13.90
N LEU A 58 -2.29 -12.48 13.13
CA LEU A 58 -1.98 -11.16 12.56
C LEU A 58 -3.04 -10.73 11.54
N ILE A 59 -3.51 -11.70 10.74
CA ILE A 59 -4.59 -11.47 9.78
C ILE A 59 -5.86 -11.04 10.52
N ARG A 60 -6.26 -11.80 11.57
CA ARG A 60 -7.44 -11.49 12.39
C ARG A 60 -7.37 -10.06 12.95
N ASP A 61 -6.22 -9.68 13.51
CA ASP A 61 -6.07 -8.38 14.16
C ASP A 61 -6.07 -7.24 13.12
N THR A 62 -5.42 -7.44 11.97
CA THR A 62 -5.44 -6.50 10.85
C THR A 62 -6.84 -6.35 10.25
N VAL A 63 -7.55 -7.45 10.03
CA VAL A 63 -8.95 -7.45 9.56
C VAL A 63 -9.84 -6.66 10.52
N SER A 64 -9.66 -6.87 11.84
CA SER A 64 -10.42 -6.15 12.87
C SER A 64 -10.17 -4.64 12.81
N ALA A 65 -8.93 -4.21 12.60
CA ALA A 65 -8.56 -2.81 12.44
C ALA A 65 -9.14 -2.19 11.15
N LEU A 66 -8.97 -2.87 10.01
CA LEU A 66 -9.51 -2.40 8.73
C LEU A 66 -11.05 -2.36 8.74
N LYS A 67 -11.69 -3.30 9.44
CA LYS A 67 -13.14 -3.29 9.61
C LYS A 67 -13.62 -2.04 10.33
N LYS A 68 -12.90 -1.52 11.35
CA LYS A 68 -13.24 -0.25 12.01
C LYS A 68 -13.29 0.90 11.00
N LEU A 69 -12.32 0.98 10.07
CA LEU A 69 -12.35 2.00 9.00
C LEU A 69 -13.57 1.84 8.12
N LYS A 70 -13.85 0.62 7.67
CA LYS A 70 -15.02 0.32 6.83
C LYS A 70 -16.34 0.68 7.53
N ASP A 71 -16.49 0.35 8.81
CA ASP A 71 -17.69 0.65 9.61
C ASP A 71 -17.88 2.18 9.81
N ASN A 72 -16.80 2.96 9.68
CA ASN A 72 -16.81 4.42 9.67
C ASN A 72 -16.87 5.03 8.26
N ASN A 73 -17.16 4.23 7.22
CA ASN A 73 -17.22 4.63 5.81
C ASN A 73 -15.88 5.18 5.24
N ILE A 74 -14.75 4.87 5.86
CA ILE A 74 -13.42 5.25 5.40
C ILE A 74 -12.88 4.14 4.50
N LYS A 75 -12.69 4.45 3.21
CA LYS A 75 -12.13 3.50 2.24
C LYS A 75 -10.62 3.40 2.38
N VAL A 76 -10.10 2.20 2.15
CA VAL A 76 -8.65 1.94 2.17
C VAL A 76 -8.20 1.53 0.78
N TYR A 77 -7.23 2.24 0.23
CA TYR A 77 -6.59 1.97 -1.05
C TYR A 77 -5.17 1.45 -0.80
N THR A 78 -4.79 0.39 -1.50
CA THR A 78 -3.51 -0.28 -1.28
C THR A 78 -2.74 -0.46 -2.57
N ILE A 79 -1.44 -0.57 -2.46
CA ILE A 79 -0.56 -1.27 -3.38
C ILE A 79 0.24 -2.31 -2.60
N ALA A 80 0.70 -3.36 -3.25
CA ALA A 80 1.62 -4.31 -2.63
C ALA A 80 3.03 -3.71 -2.55
N GLY A 81 3.69 -3.89 -1.42
CA GLY A 81 5.13 -3.67 -1.30
C GLY A 81 5.92 -4.95 -1.56
N SER A 82 7.22 -4.89 -1.36
CA SER A 82 8.13 -6.01 -1.64
C SER A 82 7.89 -7.25 -0.77
N HIS A 83 7.40 -7.05 0.45
CA HIS A 83 7.05 -8.12 1.40
C HIS A 83 5.65 -8.69 1.18
N ASP A 84 4.71 -7.86 0.73
CA ASP A 84 3.35 -8.32 0.37
C ASP A 84 3.33 -9.08 -0.96
N PHE A 85 4.30 -8.81 -1.85
CA PHE A 85 4.35 -9.40 -3.19
C PHE A 85 4.67 -10.90 -3.15
N SER A 86 3.96 -11.67 -3.97
CA SER A 86 4.23 -13.09 -4.21
C SER A 86 4.20 -13.39 -5.71
N PRO A 87 5.26 -14.00 -6.27
CA PRO A 87 5.26 -14.43 -7.69
C PRO A 87 4.13 -15.40 -8.05
N SER A 88 3.60 -16.12 -7.06
CA SER A 88 2.46 -17.04 -7.25
C SER A 88 1.11 -16.32 -7.37
N GLY A 89 1.06 -14.99 -7.17
CA GLY A 89 -0.16 -14.19 -7.12
C GLY A 89 -1.01 -14.41 -5.87
N LYS A 90 -0.60 -15.29 -4.96
CA LYS A 90 -1.35 -15.58 -3.72
C LYS A 90 -0.85 -14.68 -2.59
N THR A 91 -1.60 -13.65 -2.28
CA THR A 91 -1.25 -12.68 -1.24
C THR A 91 -2.41 -12.45 -0.30
N MET A 92 -2.10 -12.01 0.92
CA MET A 92 -3.15 -11.63 1.87
C MET A 92 -3.87 -10.35 1.44
N LEU A 93 -3.19 -9.45 0.71
CA LEU A 93 -3.84 -8.23 0.20
C LEU A 93 -5.01 -8.56 -0.75
N GLU A 94 -4.88 -9.60 -1.59
CA GLU A 94 -5.98 -10.07 -2.42
C GLU A 94 -7.18 -10.56 -1.59
N VAL A 95 -6.91 -11.27 -0.49
CA VAL A 95 -7.96 -11.74 0.43
C VAL A 95 -8.67 -10.55 1.08
N LEU A 96 -7.93 -9.53 1.53
CA LEU A 96 -8.50 -8.31 2.11
C LEU A 96 -9.35 -7.55 1.09
N GLU A 97 -8.92 -7.50 -0.18
CA GLU A 97 -9.69 -6.87 -1.25
C GLU A 97 -10.99 -7.64 -1.52
N LYS A 98 -10.93 -8.97 -1.64
CA LYS A 98 -12.13 -9.82 -1.82
C LYS A 98 -13.11 -9.71 -0.65
N ALA A 99 -12.59 -9.49 0.57
CA ALA A 99 -13.43 -9.19 1.75
C ALA A 99 -14.00 -7.75 1.75
N GLY A 100 -13.61 -6.93 0.78
CA GLY A 100 -14.05 -5.54 0.66
C GLY A 100 -13.53 -4.64 1.79
N LEU A 101 -12.36 -4.95 2.35
CA LEU A 101 -11.68 -4.17 3.38
C LEU A 101 -10.68 -3.19 2.79
N THR A 102 -10.07 -3.56 1.66
CA THR A 102 -9.14 -2.73 0.90
C THR A 102 -9.52 -2.72 -0.57
N ARG A 103 -8.88 -1.86 -1.35
CA ARG A 103 -8.95 -1.86 -2.81
C ARG A 103 -7.56 -1.63 -3.36
N ASP A 104 -7.07 -2.61 -4.13
CA ASP A 104 -5.83 -2.44 -4.88
C ASP A 104 -6.03 -1.38 -5.97
N VAL A 105 -5.09 -0.44 -6.07
CA VAL A 105 -5.08 0.60 -7.08
C VAL A 105 -4.07 0.36 -8.19
N PHE A 106 -3.23 -0.68 -8.08
CA PHE A 106 -2.41 -1.14 -9.17
C PHE A 106 -3.27 -1.98 -10.13
N ARG A 107 -3.77 -1.34 -11.15
CA ARG A 107 -4.58 -1.98 -12.20
C ARG A 107 -4.05 -1.60 -13.55
N VAL A 108 -3.80 -2.58 -14.40
CA VAL A 108 -3.30 -2.40 -15.76
C VAL A 108 -4.28 -3.02 -16.75
N GLU A 109 -4.74 -2.24 -17.70
CA GLU A 109 -5.54 -2.70 -18.83
C GLU A 109 -4.90 -2.22 -20.14
N ASN A 110 -4.66 -3.13 -21.07
CA ASN A 110 -4.00 -2.81 -22.34
C ASN A 110 -2.68 -2.01 -22.17
N ASN A 111 -1.86 -2.41 -21.23
CA ASN A 111 -0.60 -1.76 -20.85
C ASN A 111 -0.74 -0.32 -20.30
N LYS A 112 -1.94 0.09 -19.86
CA LYS A 112 -2.20 1.40 -19.28
C LYS A 112 -2.59 1.26 -17.82
N LEU A 113 -2.05 2.14 -16.97
CA LEU A 113 -2.50 2.25 -15.58
C LEU A 113 -3.91 2.82 -15.53
N MET A 114 -4.78 2.14 -14.80
CA MET A 114 -6.16 2.57 -14.60
C MET A 114 -6.30 3.43 -13.35
N LEU A 115 -7.17 4.42 -13.42
CA LEU A 115 -7.47 5.30 -12.29
C LEU A 115 -8.64 4.79 -11.45
N THR A 116 -8.44 4.75 -10.15
CA THR A 116 -9.50 4.53 -9.17
C THR A 116 -10.02 5.88 -8.67
N LEU A 117 -11.33 6.09 -8.74
CA LEU A 117 -11.94 7.35 -8.34
C LEU A 117 -12.39 7.33 -6.87
N HIS A 118 -12.08 8.40 -6.13
CA HIS A 118 -12.64 8.71 -4.82
C HIS A 118 -13.00 10.20 -4.75
N GLY A 119 -14.28 10.52 -4.89
CA GLY A 119 -14.70 11.91 -5.02
C GLY A 119 -13.99 12.61 -6.18
N SER A 120 -13.24 13.67 -5.88
CA SER A 120 -12.41 14.40 -6.86
C SER A 120 -11.00 13.82 -7.02
N ALA A 121 -10.59 12.86 -6.18
CA ALA A 121 -9.28 12.23 -6.27
C ALA A 121 -9.28 11.10 -7.30
N LYS A 122 -8.20 11.03 -8.07
CA LYS A 122 -7.88 9.97 -9.03
C LYS A 122 -6.62 9.26 -8.53
N ILE A 123 -6.78 8.01 -8.11
CA ILE A 123 -5.75 7.25 -7.42
C ILE A 123 -5.29 6.11 -8.35
N THR A 124 -4.01 5.97 -8.51
CA THR A 124 -3.37 4.82 -9.17
C THR A 124 -2.04 4.56 -8.48
N GLY A 125 -1.34 3.52 -8.88
CA GLY A 125 -0.02 3.26 -8.33
C GLY A 125 0.65 2.08 -9.00
N MET A 126 1.86 1.78 -8.54
CA MET A 126 2.64 0.62 -8.92
C MET A 126 3.10 -0.13 -7.68
N LEU A 127 3.10 -1.45 -7.78
CA LEU A 127 3.57 -2.31 -6.69
C LEU A 127 5.10 -2.24 -6.54
N GLY A 128 5.59 -2.52 -5.33
CA GLY A 128 6.99 -2.77 -5.06
C GLY A 128 7.34 -4.26 -5.25
N ARG A 129 8.56 -4.54 -5.71
CA ARG A 129 9.07 -5.91 -5.87
C ARG A 129 10.43 -6.06 -5.22
N LYS A 130 10.77 -7.27 -4.84
CA LYS A 130 12.10 -7.56 -4.30
C LYS A 130 13.18 -7.39 -5.36
N GLY A 131 14.31 -6.78 -4.96
CA GLY A 131 15.49 -6.63 -5.81
C GLY A 131 15.34 -5.59 -6.92
N GLY A 132 14.53 -4.54 -6.72
CA GLY A 132 14.41 -3.44 -7.69
C GLY A 132 13.73 -3.81 -9.02
N LEU A 133 13.12 -5.00 -9.09
CA LEU A 133 12.50 -5.49 -10.33
C LEU A 133 11.31 -4.65 -10.79
N GLU A 134 10.72 -3.84 -9.91
CA GLU A 134 9.67 -2.90 -10.25
C GLU A 134 10.12 -1.84 -11.27
N SER A 135 11.39 -1.51 -11.32
CA SER A 135 11.93 -0.53 -12.28
C SER A 135 11.69 -0.94 -13.72
N GLU A 136 11.75 -2.24 -14.04
CA GLU A 136 11.43 -2.77 -15.36
C GLU A 136 9.93 -2.69 -15.64
N ASP A 137 9.09 -2.94 -14.65
CA ASP A 137 7.64 -2.82 -14.79
C ASP A 137 7.25 -1.37 -15.12
N TYR A 138 7.89 -0.38 -14.47
CA TYR A 138 7.66 1.05 -14.75
C TYR A 138 7.98 1.43 -16.21
N LYS A 139 9.07 0.90 -16.77
CA LYS A 139 9.47 1.17 -18.18
C LYS A 139 8.45 0.66 -19.20
N ASN A 140 7.74 -0.41 -18.87
CA ASN A 140 6.84 -1.11 -19.76
C ASN A 140 5.39 -0.60 -19.72
N ILE A 141 5.03 0.21 -18.74
CA ILE A 141 3.65 0.70 -18.56
C ILE A 141 3.49 2.09 -19.18
N GLN A 142 2.41 2.25 -19.94
CA GLN A 142 2.05 3.53 -20.53
C GLN A 142 1.38 4.42 -19.47
N THR A 143 1.99 5.57 -19.20
CA THR A 143 1.49 6.56 -18.23
C THR A 143 1.13 7.91 -18.87
N SER A 144 1.42 8.10 -20.14
CA SER A 144 1.22 9.40 -20.85
C SER A 144 -0.20 9.94 -20.77
N HIS A 145 -1.21 9.06 -20.72
CA HIS A 145 -2.61 9.45 -20.57
C HIS A 145 -2.90 10.10 -19.20
N LEU A 146 -2.13 9.75 -18.15
CA LEU A 146 -2.29 10.32 -16.81
C LEU A 146 -1.95 11.81 -16.76
N SER A 147 -1.07 12.28 -17.64
CA SER A 147 -0.69 13.70 -17.73
C SER A 147 -1.86 14.57 -18.16
N ASN A 148 -2.74 14.05 -19.01
CA ASN A 148 -3.90 14.76 -19.54
C ASN A 148 -5.13 14.70 -18.63
N GLU A 149 -5.08 13.90 -17.56
CA GLU A 149 -6.18 13.81 -16.61
C GLU A 149 -6.29 15.07 -15.76
N LEU A 150 -7.49 15.64 -15.70
CA LEU A 150 -7.79 16.81 -14.86
C LEU A 150 -8.09 16.38 -13.42
N GLY A 151 -7.86 17.29 -12.48
CA GLY A 151 -8.19 17.12 -11.06
C GLY A 151 -7.02 16.66 -10.21
N TYR A 152 -7.32 16.27 -8.99
CA TYR A 152 -6.31 15.85 -8.01
C TYR A 152 -5.90 14.40 -8.24
N LYS A 153 -4.63 14.19 -8.55
CA LYS A 153 -4.06 12.86 -8.87
C LYS A 153 -3.14 12.41 -7.75
N ILE A 154 -3.25 11.15 -7.38
CA ILE A 154 -2.37 10.47 -6.43
C ILE A 154 -1.76 9.28 -7.14
N PHE A 155 -0.43 9.24 -7.19
CA PHE A 155 0.33 8.10 -7.66
C PHE A 155 1.04 7.46 -6.47
N MET A 156 0.66 6.23 -6.14
CA MET A 156 1.27 5.45 -5.07
C MET A 156 2.39 4.59 -5.66
N PHE A 157 3.51 4.51 -4.96
CA PHE A 157 4.61 3.60 -5.31
C PHE A 157 5.33 3.13 -4.04
N HIS A 158 6.06 2.04 -4.16
CA HIS A 158 6.84 1.46 -3.07
C HIS A 158 8.21 1.07 -3.60
N SER A 159 9.12 2.02 -3.67
CA SER A 159 10.49 1.88 -4.16
C SER A 159 11.34 3.02 -3.65
N ALA A 160 12.65 2.80 -3.61
CA ALA A 160 13.59 3.89 -3.35
C ALA A 160 13.64 4.86 -4.54
N ILE A 161 13.89 6.14 -4.25
CA ILE A 161 14.05 7.20 -5.24
C ILE A 161 15.51 7.66 -5.20
N ASP A 162 16.15 7.81 -6.37
CA ASP A 162 17.56 8.21 -6.48
C ASP A 162 17.88 9.48 -5.70
N GLU A 163 17.05 10.49 -5.84
CA GLU A 163 17.23 11.79 -5.19
C GLU A 163 17.18 11.73 -3.64
N LEU A 164 16.55 10.70 -3.10
CA LEU A 164 16.34 10.53 -1.66
C LEU A 164 17.24 9.46 -1.03
N LYS A 165 18.09 8.81 -1.82
CA LYS A 165 19.02 7.80 -1.31
C LYS A 165 19.97 8.37 -0.27
N PRO A 166 20.17 7.69 0.87
CA PRO A 166 21.26 7.98 1.77
C PRO A 166 22.61 7.86 1.06
N LYS A 167 23.59 8.68 1.44
CA LYS A 167 24.92 8.71 0.81
C LYS A 167 25.70 7.38 0.91
N ASP A 168 25.40 6.61 1.93
CA ASP A 168 25.97 5.29 2.22
C ASP A 168 25.23 4.13 1.53
N MET A 169 24.14 4.41 0.83
CA MET A 169 23.31 3.41 0.12
C MET A 169 23.20 3.69 -1.38
N GLN A 170 24.24 4.26 -1.98
CA GLN A 170 24.21 4.63 -3.41
C GLN A 170 24.05 3.43 -4.37
N ASP A 171 24.50 2.24 -3.93
CA ASP A 171 24.37 0.99 -4.71
C ASP A 171 23.00 0.34 -4.63
N MET A 172 22.05 0.91 -3.84
CA MET A 172 20.70 0.38 -3.75
C MET A 172 19.94 0.66 -5.04
N ASP A 173 19.26 -0.36 -5.59
CA ASP A 173 18.35 -0.21 -6.72
C ASP A 173 17.24 0.79 -6.38
N SER A 174 16.98 1.70 -7.30
CA SER A 174 16.03 2.79 -7.10
C SER A 174 15.47 3.29 -8.42
N MET A 175 14.43 4.08 -8.32
CA MET A 175 13.86 4.79 -9.47
C MET A 175 14.53 6.16 -9.64
N PRO A 176 14.75 6.59 -10.89
CA PRO A 176 15.23 7.93 -11.21
C PRO A 176 14.20 9.03 -10.86
#